data_d39493cf7d9d8ce0b5cbe15bdcb3ebbf
#
_entry.id   d39493cf7d9d8ce0b5cbe15bdcb3ebbf
#
_cell.length_a   1.000
_cell.length_b   1.000
_cell.length_c   1.000
_cell.angle_alpha   90.00
_cell.angle_beta   90.00
_cell.angle_gamma   90.00
#
_symmetry.space_group_name_H-M   'P 1'
#
loop_
_entity.id
_entity.type
_entity.pdbx_description
1 polymer ?
#
loop_
_entity_poly.entity_id
_entity_poly.type
_entity_poly.pdbx_seq_one_letter_code
_entity_poly.pdbx_strand_id
1 'polypeptide(L)'
;MYFTLVDHYEDFPENDPPELNECLICLEIYTCDNLKPIDFKTQKMYLKNCYCGGWIHIRCLCEWHETSNSCPICRLYMKKSDSMISILSFNVANFCGTCVLLVFRLCFIFWLLLAI
;
A
#
# COMPACT_ATOMS: atom_id res chain seq x y z
N MET A 1 -27.47 -14.63 -51.70
CA MET A 1 -26.16 -14.10 -51.38
C MET A 1 -25.84 -14.53 -49.93
N TYR A 2 -25.11 -15.58 -49.78
CA TYR A 2 -24.71 -16.06 -48.44
C TYR A 2 -23.35 -15.48 -48.10
N PHE A 3 -23.32 -14.62 -47.10
CA PHE A 3 -22.06 -14.21 -46.47
C PHE A 3 -21.60 -15.36 -45.59
N THR A 4 -20.59 -16.10 -46.03
CA THR A 4 -19.82 -16.98 -45.17
C THR A 4 -18.91 -16.11 -44.35
N LEU A 5 -19.26 -15.94 -43.07
CA LEU A 5 -18.32 -15.48 -42.05
C LEU A 5 -17.21 -16.54 -41.95
N VAL A 6 -16.07 -16.23 -42.53
CA VAL A 6 -14.86 -16.97 -42.30
C VAL A 6 -14.39 -16.57 -40.90
N ASP A 7 -14.62 -17.44 -39.93
CA ASP A 7 -13.98 -17.39 -38.62
C ASP A 7 -12.47 -17.56 -38.80
N HIS A 8 -11.80 -16.47 -39.12
CA HIS A 8 -10.37 -16.37 -38.89
C HIS A 8 -10.17 -16.15 -37.38
N TYR A 9 -10.23 -17.26 -36.65
CA TYR A 9 -9.64 -17.33 -35.34
C TYR A 9 -8.13 -17.44 -35.60
N GLU A 10 -7.46 -16.30 -35.71
CA GLU A 10 -6.01 -16.26 -35.67
C GLU A 10 -5.60 -16.71 -34.26
N ASP A 11 -4.95 -17.87 -34.19
CA ASP A 11 -4.22 -18.32 -33.02
C ASP A 11 -3.19 -17.23 -32.68
N PHE A 12 -3.57 -16.36 -31.75
CA PHE A 12 -2.61 -15.47 -31.13
C PHE A 12 -1.59 -16.34 -30.41
N PRO A 13 -0.28 -16.16 -30.66
CA PRO A 13 0.72 -16.91 -29.96
C PRO A 13 0.60 -16.63 -28.46
N GLU A 14 0.53 -17.67 -27.67
CA GLU A 14 0.42 -17.75 -26.21
C GLU A 14 1.70 -17.21 -25.49
N ASN A 15 2.27 -16.16 -26.04
CA ASN A 15 3.26 -15.31 -25.40
C ASN A 15 2.62 -13.97 -25.14
N ASP A 16 1.64 -13.97 -24.22
CA ASP A 16 1.16 -12.71 -23.68
C ASP A 16 2.37 -11.93 -23.16
N PRO A 17 2.57 -10.70 -23.66
CA PRO A 17 3.58 -9.83 -23.05
C PRO A 17 3.27 -9.77 -21.56
N PRO A 18 4.29 -9.76 -20.68
CA PRO A 18 4.06 -9.72 -19.25
C PRO A 18 3.04 -8.62 -18.99
N GLU A 19 1.88 -9.01 -18.43
CA GLU A 19 0.77 -8.11 -18.20
C GLU A 19 1.30 -6.89 -17.47
N LEU A 20 1.40 -5.79 -18.18
CA LEU A 20 1.76 -4.51 -17.61
C LEU A 20 0.57 -4.06 -16.78
N ASN A 21 0.57 -4.44 -15.50
CA ASN A 21 -0.51 -4.19 -14.58
C ASN A 21 -0.56 -2.71 -14.25
N GLU A 22 -1.52 -2.01 -14.82
CA GLU A 22 -1.77 -0.60 -14.58
C GLU A 22 -2.54 -0.39 -13.28
N CYS A 23 -2.17 0.64 -12.54
CA CYS A 23 -2.89 1.04 -11.35
C CYS A 23 -4.29 1.56 -11.69
N LEU A 24 -5.31 1.09 -10.98
CA LEU A 24 -6.70 1.51 -11.16
C LEU A 24 -6.97 2.99 -10.89
N ILE A 25 -6.11 3.65 -10.13
CA ILE A 25 -6.29 5.06 -9.73
C ILE A 25 -5.51 6.01 -10.62
N CYS A 26 -4.20 5.80 -10.77
CA CYS A 26 -3.37 6.70 -11.57
C CYS A 26 -3.17 6.26 -13.02
N LEU A 27 -3.58 5.02 -13.37
CA LEU A 27 -3.45 4.41 -14.70
C LEU A 27 -2.00 4.25 -15.18
N GLU A 28 -1.05 4.31 -14.26
CA GLU A 28 0.37 4.13 -14.53
C GLU A 28 0.85 2.77 -13.98
N ILE A 29 1.91 2.23 -14.59
CA ILE A 29 2.52 0.97 -14.19
C ILE A 29 3.47 1.18 -13.01
N TYR A 30 4.23 2.27 -13.05
CA TYR A 30 5.20 2.63 -12.02
C TYR A 30 4.87 3.97 -11.37
N THR A 31 5.11 4.06 -10.06
CA THR A 31 5.12 5.35 -9.37
C THR A 31 6.42 6.11 -9.66
N CYS A 32 6.51 7.38 -9.23
CA CYS A 32 7.74 8.16 -9.26
C CYS A 32 8.92 7.48 -8.53
N ASP A 33 8.63 6.61 -7.56
CA ASP A 33 9.62 5.81 -6.82
C ASP A 33 9.89 4.43 -7.46
N ASN A 34 9.47 4.21 -8.71
CA ASN A 34 9.56 2.94 -9.44
C ASN A 34 8.90 1.75 -8.74
N LEU A 35 7.89 2.00 -7.92
CA LEU A 35 7.11 0.95 -7.27
C LEU A 35 6.02 0.42 -8.20
N LYS A 36 5.92 -0.90 -8.26
CA LYS A 36 4.86 -1.61 -9.01
C LYS A 36 3.56 -1.63 -8.22
N PRO A 37 2.41 -1.70 -8.92
CA PRO A 37 1.14 -1.94 -8.27
C PRO A 37 1.12 -3.31 -7.57
N ILE A 38 0.34 -3.39 -6.50
CA ILE A 38 0.04 -4.63 -5.79
C ILE A 38 -1.37 -5.12 -6.13
N ASP A 39 -1.65 -6.39 -5.88
CA ASP A 39 -3.00 -6.94 -6.04
C ASP A 39 -3.91 -6.40 -4.93
N PHE A 40 -4.95 -5.66 -5.35
CA PHE A 40 -5.94 -5.07 -4.46
C PHE A 40 -6.78 -6.12 -3.72
N LYS A 41 -6.95 -7.30 -4.27
CA LYS A 41 -7.71 -8.38 -3.65
C LYS A 41 -6.98 -8.98 -2.45
N THR A 42 -5.67 -9.13 -2.54
CA THR A 42 -4.85 -9.79 -1.52
C THR A 42 -4.18 -8.84 -0.55
N GLN A 43 -4.26 -7.52 -0.78
CA GLN A 43 -3.67 -6.54 0.12
C GLN A 43 -4.27 -6.63 1.54
N LYS A 44 -3.46 -6.40 2.56
CA LYS A 44 -3.85 -6.51 3.98
C LYS A 44 -3.87 -5.18 4.73
N MET A 45 -3.52 -4.09 4.07
CA MET A 45 -3.47 -2.76 4.69
C MET A 45 -4.86 -2.19 5.01
N TYR A 46 -5.83 -2.55 4.19
CA TYR A 46 -7.22 -2.11 4.33
C TYR A 46 -8.17 -3.31 4.33
N LEU A 47 -9.10 -3.30 5.28
CA LEU A 47 -10.19 -4.26 5.35
C LEU A 47 -11.34 -3.75 4.50
N LYS A 48 -11.78 -4.55 3.56
CA LYS A 48 -12.86 -4.22 2.63
C LYS A 48 -13.95 -5.29 2.68
N ASN A 49 -15.20 -4.87 2.52
CA ASN A 49 -16.38 -5.74 2.50
C ASN A 49 -16.79 -6.11 1.08
N CYS A 50 -15.84 -6.15 0.15
CA CYS A 50 -16.08 -6.46 -1.25
C CYS A 50 -15.01 -7.41 -1.79
N TYR A 51 -15.32 -8.04 -2.90
CA TYR A 51 -14.40 -8.94 -3.62
C TYR A 51 -13.73 -8.28 -4.83
N CYS A 52 -13.79 -6.96 -4.93
CA CYS A 52 -13.15 -6.21 -6.00
C CYS A 52 -11.65 -6.50 -6.05
N GLY A 53 -11.15 -6.76 -7.24
CA GLY A 53 -9.74 -7.03 -7.51
C GLY A 53 -9.20 -6.09 -8.57
N GLY A 54 -7.90 -6.13 -8.76
CA GLY A 54 -7.16 -5.33 -9.72
C GLY A 54 -5.82 -4.91 -9.16
N TRP A 55 -5.12 -4.06 -9.88
CA TRP A 55 -3.80 -3.60 -9.51
C TRP A 55 -3.87 -2.16 -9.01
N ILE A 56 -3.20 -1.87 -7.91
CA ILE A 56 -3.23 -0.57 -7.28
C ILE A 56 -1.90 -0.28 -6.58
N HIS A 57 -1.36 0.92 -6.74
CA HIS A 57 -0.22 1.35 -5.96
C HIS A 57 -0.64 1.60 -4.50
N ILE A 58 0.19 1.20 -3.55
CA ILE A 58 -0.05 1.45 -2.12
C ILE A 58 -0.26 2.94 -1.86
N ARG A 59 0.55 3.79 -2.45
CA ARG A 59 0.45 5.24 -2.32
C ARG A 59 -0.89 5.77 -2.83
N CYS A 60 -1.32 5.34 -4.01
CA CYS A 60 -2.62 5.74 -4.57
C CYS A 60 -3.78 5.30 -3.69
N LEU A 61 -3.70 4.09 -3.11
CA LEU A 61 -4.71 3.59 -2.18
C LEU A 61 -4.75 4.39 -0.88
N CYS A 62 -3.60 4.75 -0.32
CA CYS A 62 -3.52 5.60 0.87
C CYS A 62 -4.12 6.98 0.62
N GLU A 63 -3.75 7.64 -0.47
CA GLU A 63 -4.29 8.95 -0.87
C GLU A 63 -5.81 8.89 -1.12
N TRP A 64 -6.28 7.83 -1.76
CA TRP A 64 -7.71 7.60 -1.94
C TRP A 64 -8.45 7.47 -0.60
N HIS A 65 -7.91 6.68 0.32
CA HIS A 65 -8.53 6.44 1.62
C HIS A 65 -8.57 7.71 2.50
N GLU A 66 -7.62 8.63 2.35
CA GLU A 66 -7.64 9.92 3.06
C GLU A 66 -8.84 10.79 2.64
N THR A 67 -9.27 10.68 1.40
CA THR A 67 -10.42 11.44 0.87
C THR A 67 -11.73 10.68 0.94
N SER A 68 -11.69 9.34 0.89
CA SER A 68 -12.89 8.49 0.82
C SER A 68 -12.64 7.15 1.50
N ASN A 69 -13.36 6.88 2.59
CA ASN A 69 -13.31 5.60 3.30
C ASN A 69 -14.08 4.50 2.56
N SER A 70 -13.88 4.37 1.26
CA SER A 70 -14.61 3.45 0.40
C SER A 70 -13.72 2.78 -0.63
N CYS A 71 -14.15 1.61 -1.09
CA CYS A 71 -13.50 0.92 -2.20
C CYS A 71 -13.53 1.80 -3.46
N PRO A 72 -12.40 1.98 -4.16
CA PRO A 72 -12.34 2.78 -5.39
C PRO A 72 -13.19 2.21 -6.55
N ILE A 73 -13.55 0.94 -6.48
CA ILE A 73 -14.31 0.23 -7.52
C ILE A 73 -15.82 0.26 -7.23
N CYS A 74 -16.23 -0.34 -6.09
CA CYS A 74 -17.65 -0.54 -5.78
C CYS A 74 -18.21 0.46 -4.74
N ARG A 75 -17.39 1.32 -4.17
CA ARG A 75 -17.75 2.34 -3.17
C ARG A 75 -18.22 1.79 -1.83
N LEU A 76 -18.15 0.49 -1.57
CA LEU A 76 -18.42 -0.07 -0.25
C LEU A 76 -17.37 0.40 0.77
N TYR A 77 -17.79 0.50 2.02
CA TYR A 77 -16.94 0.98 3.11
C TYR A 77 -15.65 0.15 3.23
N MET A 78 -14.55 0.84 3.45
CA MET A 78 -13.23 0.26 3.62
C MET A 78 -12.52 0.89 4.82
N LYS A 79 -12.00 0.07 5.72
CA LYS A 79 -11.34 0.50 6.96
C LYS A 79 -9.85 0.17 6.90
N LYS A 80 -9.02 1.08 7.41
CA LYS A 80 -7.59 0.79 7.60
C LYS A 80 -7.41 -0.32 8.64
N SER A 81 -6.52 -1.27 8.36
CA SER A 81 -6.25 -2.39 9.26
C SER A 81 -5.52 -1.92 10.51
N ASP A 82 -5.98 -2.35 11.68
CA ASP A 82 -5.39 -1.96 12.97
C ASP A 82 -3.97 -2.51 13.17
N SER A 83 -3.60 -3.57 12.41
CA SER A 83 -2.25 -4.14 12.45
C SER A 83 -1.15 -3.16 12.00
N MET A 84 -1.48 -2.25 11.08
CA MET A 84 -0.53 -1.22 10.63
C MET A 84 -0.38 -0.09 11.65
N ILE A 85 -1.45 0.24 12.36
CA ILE A 85 -1.44 1.28 13.39
C ILE A 85 -0.57 0.84 14.58
N SER A 86 -0.66 -0.43 14.98
CA SER A 86 0.14 -0.97 16.09
C SER A 86 1.65 -0.98 15.80
N ILE A 87 2.06 -1.27 14.57
CA ILE A 87 3.48 -1.25 14.18
C ILE A 87 4.05 0.17 14.23
N LEU A 88 3.31 1.15 13.73
CA LEU A 88 3.73 2.56 13.75
C LEU A 88 3.80 3.11 15.18
N SER A 89 2.81 2.82 16.02
CA SER A 89 2.78 3.26 17.42
C SER A 89 3.87 2.62 18.26
N PHE A 90 4.19 1.33 18.01
CA PHE A 90 5.25 0.61 18.71
C PHE A 90 6.64 1.20 18.38
N ASN A 91 6.92 1.54 17.14
CA ASN A 91 8.19 2.15 16.75
C ASN A 91 8.37 3.55 17.36
N VAL A 92 7.33 4.37 17.38
CA VAL A 92 7.37 5.70 18.00
C VAL A 92 7.56 5.60 19.53
N ALA A 93 6.85 4.68 20.19
CA ALA A 93 6.97 4.49 21.64
C ALA A 93 8.36 3.99 22.03
N ASN A 94 8.94 3.05 21.29
CA ASN A 94 10.30 2.55 21.55
C ASN A 94 11.37 3.62 21.29
N PHE A 95 11.23 4.40 20.23
CA PHE A 95 12.17 5.48 19.94
C PHE A 95 12.14 6.57 21.02
N CYS A 96 10.96 6.95 21.47
CA CYS A 96 10.82 7.93 22.54
C CYS A 96 11.38 7.43 23.89
N GLY A 97 11.16 6.15 24.23
CA GLY A 97 11.66 5.54 25.46
C GLY A 97 13.19 5.48 25.52
N THR A 98 13.85 5.11 24.43
CA THR A 98 15.32 5.08 24.35
C THR A 98 15.94 6.47 24.42
N CYS A 99 15.35 7.48 23.78
CA CYS A 99 15.79 8.85 23.86
C CYS A 99 15.70 9.40 25.29
N VAL A 100 14.59 9.15 26.00
CA VAL A 100 14.40 9.58 27.39
C VAL A 100 15.43 8.95 28.31
N LEU A 101 15.68 7.65 28.19
CA LEU A 101 16.70 6.94 28.99
C LEU A 101 18.12 7.47 28.73
N LEU A 102 18.47 7.79 27.50
CA LEU A 102 19.77 8.38 27.16
C LEU A 102 19.93 9.78 27.76
N VAL A 103 18.90 10.62 27.71
CA VAL A 103 18.93 11.95 28.32
C VAL A 103 19.10 11.85 29.84
N PHE A 104 18.36 10.97 30.51
CA PHE A 104 18.52 10.76 31.95
C PHE A 104 19.91 10.29 32.33
N ARG A 105 20.49 9.36 31.55
CA ARG A 105 21.89 8.89 31.81
C ARG A 105 22.90 10.00 31.63
N LEU A 106 22.80 10.79 30.60
CA LEU A 106 23.70 11.93 30.37
C LEU A 106 23.59 12.99 31.44
N CYS A 107 22.37 13.34 31.86
CA CYS A 107 22.13 14.25 32.96
C CYS A 107 22.72 13.73 34.29
N PHE A 108 22.59 12.43 34.59
CA PHE A 108 23.10 11.81 35.78
C PHE A 108 24.64 11.82 35.80
N ILE A 109 25.31 11.49 34.70
CA ILE A 109 26.76 11.56 34.55
C ILE A 109 27.25 13.00 34.71
N PHE A 110 26.59 13.95 34.13
CA PHE A 110 26.93 15.37 34.24
C PHE A 110 26.81 15.86 35.70
N TRP A 111 25.77 15.43 36.42
CA TRP A 111 25.57 15.75 37.82
C TRP A 111 26.68 15.15 38.71
N LEU A 112 27.09 13.91 38.45
CA LEU A 112 28.20 13.27 39.14
C LEU A 112 29.53 14.00 38.92
N LEU A 113 29.77 14.49 37.68
CA LEU A 113 31.00 15.24 37.35
C LEU A 113 31.01 16.62 38.03
N LEU A 114 29.86 17.24 38.26
CA LEU A 114 29.77 18.51 38.99
C LEU A 114 29.85 18.33 40.50
N ALA A 115 29.58 17.13 41.03
CA ALA A 115 29.67 16.80 42.45
C ALA A 115 31.07 16.40 42.92
N ILE A 116 32.00 16.19 41.99
CA ILE A 116 33.42 15.95 42.25
C ILE A 116 34.17 17.28 42.26
#